data_b4bda5ae264e9947001ebb5e1e4f1499
#
_entry.id   b4bda5ae264e9947001ebb5e1e4f1499
#
_cell.length_a   1.000
_cell.length_b   1.000
_cell.length_c   1.000
_cell.angle_alpha   90.00
_cell.angle_beta   90.00
_cell.angle_gamma   90.00
#
_symmetry.space_group_name_H-M   'P 1'
#
loop_
_entity.id
_entity.type
_entity.pdbx_description
1 polymer ?
#
loop_
_entity_poly.entity_id
_entity_poly.type
_entity_poly.pdbx_seq_one_letter_code
_entity_poly.pdbx_strand_id
1 'polypeptide(L)'
;MALKIALPIPALPKFDPVTLAQTRARLVAWWDGGDPPDLEAIKAEIEAQDGPGKLSAKHKKLYVIASHIMWGPDRNFPTSLDFTAQLANAVGAKKDATLACIGAGSGLISRTLLEQFSVKLTAYEADPTIRTLAEKAVKKSKARKNYTAKPYNGQLSGLAERQAELAMLLFQGGAADRAERGAFSILRLLKPGGHAIWFDLFSTEGEASLDLAKGIENRSFTPMELFKEAAQAAGLTVVSEAECNLNFLAAISSCWSLIGKDFKKRQAALIKAGGQEAATLALHSIITWKARAAAVRAGQLSARYVVVSAPA
;
A
#
# COMPACT_ATOMS: atom_id res chain seq x y z
N MET A 1 14.22 12.76 -31.92
CA MET A 1 12.82 12.60 -32.35
C MET A 1 12.16 11.56 -31.44
N ALA A 2 11.42 11.99 -30.41
CA ALA A 2 10.76 11.09 -29.48
C ALA A 2 9.36 10.74 -30.00
N LEU A 3 9.11 9.49 -30.32
CA LEU A 3 7.79 9.00 -30.70
C LEU A 3 6.83 9.09 -29.51
N LYS A 4 5.95 10.08 -29.52
CA LYS A 4 4.78 10.11 -28.64
C LYS A 4 3.75 9.13 -29.17
N ILE A 5 3.77 7.89 -28.69
CA ILE A 5 2.67 6.96 -28.89
C ILE A 5 1.63 7.29 -27.81
N ALA A 6 0.72 8.19 -28.13
CA ALA A 6 -0.51 8.38 -27.37
C ALA A 6 -1.48 7.25 -27.75
N LEU A 7 -1.49 6.16 -26.98
CA LEU A 7 -2.57 5.19 -27.07
C LEU A 7 -3.84 5.88 -26.51
N PRO A 8 -4.95 5.87 -27.26
CA PRO A 8 -6.21 6.35 -26.74
C PRO A 8 -6.63 5.46 -25.58
N ILE A 9 -6.60 6.03 -24.35
CA ILE A 9 -7.13 5.35 -23.18
C ILE A 9 -8.65 5.46 -23.27
N PRO A 10 -9.41 4.37 -23.47
CA PRO A 10 -10.86 4.45 -23.46
C PRO A 10 -11.30 4.98 -22.09
N ALA A 11 -12.24 5.92 -22.07
CA ALA A 11 -12.87 6.40 -20.86
C ALA A 11 -13.32 5.18 -20.04
N LEU A 12 -12.82 5.05 -18.81
CA LEU A 12 -13.22 3.96 -17.94
C LEU A 12 -14.70 4.10 -17.64
N PRO A 13 -15.52 3.07 -17.83
CA PRO A 13 -16.93 3.13 -17.44
C PRO A 13 -17.01 3.41 -15.95
N LYS A 14 -18.01 4.21 -15.54
CA LYS A 14 -18.37 4.36 -14.13
C LYS A 14 -18.64 2.95 -13.61
N PHE A 15 -17.79 2.45 -12.71
CA PHE A 15 -17.94 1.13 -12.15
C PHE A 15 -19.07 1.15 -11.13
N ASP A 16 -20.28 0.82 -11.57
CA ASP A 16 -21.34 0.45 -10.64
C ASP A 16 -21.05 -0.94 -10.01
N PRO A 17 -21.64 -1.24 -8.86
CA PRO A 17 -21.40 -2.52 -8.16
C PRO A 17 -21.66 -3.75 -9.03
N VAL A 18 -22.63 -3.68 -9.93
CA VAL A 18 -22.99 -4.77 -10.85
C VAL A 18 -21.90 -4.99 -11.89
N THR A 19 -21.38 -3.91 -12.50
CA THR A 19 -20.27 -3.99 -13.46
C THR A 19 -19.01 -4.56 -12.81
N LEU A 20 -18.73 -4.20 -11.56
CA LEU A 20 -17.60 -4.74 -10.82
C LEU A 20 -17.75 -6.24 -10.55
N ALA A 21 -18.95 -6.66 -10.12
CA ALA A 21 -19.27 -8.07 -9.87
C ALA A 21 -19.24 -8.90 -11.14
N GLN A 22 -19.75 -8.37 -12.26
CA GLN A 22 -19.64 -9.01 -13.57
C GLN A 22 -18.19 -9.20 -14.01
N THR A 23 -17.35 -8.18 -13.81
CA THR A 23 -15.93 -8.28 -14.16
C THR A 23 -15.24 -9.34 -13.29
N ARG A 24 -15.59 -9.40 -12.00
CA ARG A 24 -15.12 -10.43 -11.07
C ARG A 24 -15.57 -11.82 -11.52
N ALA A 25 -16.86 -12.00 -11.82
CA ALA A 25 -17.42 -13.27 -12.23
C ALA A 25 -16.81 -13.78 -13.54
N ARG A 26 -16.61 -12.90 -14.52
CA ARG A 26 -15.94 -13.22 -15.77
C ARG A 26 -14.48 -13.64 -15.58
N LEU A 27 -13.75 -12.96 -14.68
CA LEU A 27 -12.37 -13.31 -14.37
C LEU A 27 -12.27 -14.65 -13.63
N VAL A 28 -13.21 -14.93 -12.72
CA VAL A 28 -13.30 -16.21 -12.02
C VAL A 28 -13.64 -17.34 -13.00
N ALA A 29 -14.65 -17.15 -13.86
CA ALA A 29 -15.01 -18.12 -14.89
C ALA A 29 -13.86 -18.38 -15.86
N TRP A 30 -13.19 -17.33 -16.33
CA TRP A 30 -12.00 -17.47 -17.15
C TRP A 30 -10.87 -18.21 -16.43
N TRP A 31 -10.73 -17.98 -15.11
CA TRP A 31 -9.75 -18.66 -14.27
C TRP A 31 -10.00 -20.15 -14.14
N ASP A 32 -11.25 -20.53 -13.96
CA ASP A 32 -11.68 -21.91 -13.77
C ASP A 32 -11.96 -22.65 -15.08
N GLY A 33 -11.92 -21.94 -16.22
CA GLY A 33 -12.26 -22.48 -17.53
C GLY A 33 -13.75 -22.79 -17.73
N GLY A 34 -14.60 -22.12 -16.92
CA GLY A 34 -16.05 -22.25 -16.96
C GLY A 34 -16.78 -21.02 -17.50
N ASP A 35 -18.09 -21.11 -17.64
CA ASP A 35 -18.93 -19.98 -18.02
C ASP A 35 -19.19 -19.06 -16.82
N PRO A 36 -19.22 -17.73 -17.04
CA PRO A 36 -19.53 -16.78 -15.98
C PRO A 36 -20.96 -16.96 -15.49
N PRO A 37 -21.24 -16.82 -14.17
CA PRO A 37 -22.59 -16.86 -13.64
C PRO A 37 -23.44 -15.74 -14.27
N ASP A 38 -24.75 -15.93 -14.29
CA ASP A 38 -25.65 -14.93 -14.84
C ASP A 38 -25.74 -13.67 -13.99
N LEU A 39 -26.34 -12.63 -14.55
CA LEU A 39 -26.42 -11.33 -13.89
C LEU A 39 -27.28 -11.36 -12.62
N GLU A 40 -28.32 -12.16 -12.58
CA GLU A 40 -29.23 -12.27 -11.44
C GLU A 40 -28.56 -13.01 -10.27
N ALA A 41 -27.80 -14.07 -10.56
CA ALA A 41 -26.98 -14.74 -9.55
C ALA A 41 -25.94 -13.78 -8.95
N ILE A 42 -25.31 -12.94 -9.76
CA ILE A 42 -24.36 -11.90 -9.29
C ILE A 42 -25.04 -10.86 -8.41
N LYS A 43 -26.24 -10.39 -8.79
CA LYS A 43 -27.01 -9.43 -7.98
C LYS A 43 -27.44 -10.04 -6.66
N ALA A 44 -27.94 -11.27 -6.65
CA ALA A 44 -28.33 -11.99 -5.45
C ALA A 44 -27.13 -12.18 -4.48
N GLU A 45 -25.95 -12.47 -5.01
CA GLU A 45 -24.71 -12.56 -4.21
C GLU A 45 -24.31 -11.21 -3.61
N ILE A 46 -24.51 -10.10 -4.34
CA ILE A 46 -24.24 -8.73 -3.84
C ILE A 46 -25.23 -8.36 -2.74
N GLU A 47 -26.52 -8.65 -2.92
CA GLU A 47 -27.59 -8.35 -1.98
C GLU A 47 -27.50 -9.21 -0.70
N ALA A 48 -27.07 -10.47 -0.82
CA ALA A 48 -26.84 -11.36 0.31
C ALA A 48 -25.61 -10.97 1.15
N GLN A 49 -24.71 -10.15 0.64
CA GLN A 49 -23.58 -9.60 1.38
C GLN A 49 -24.03 -8.36 2.16
N ASP A 50 -24.73 -8.57 3.27
CA ASP A 50 -25.11 -7.52 4.23
C ASP A 50 -23.89 -6.67 4.63
N GLY A 51 -23.83 -5.46 4.09
CA GLY A 51 -22.93 -4.38 4.51
C GLY A 51 -21.43 -4.63 4.33
N PRO A 52 -20.56 -3.68 4.66
CA PRO A 52 -19.11 -3.86 4.62
C PRO A 52 -18.68 -4.80 5.75
N GLY A 53 -18.86 -6.10 5.54
CA GLY A 53 -18.46 -7.12 6.48
C GLY A 53 -16.96 -7.04 6.76
N LYS A 54 -16.62 -6.82 8.03
CA LYS A 54 -15.22 -6.94 8.47
C LYS A 54 -14.76 -8.36 8.16
N LEU A 55 -13.78 -8.50 7.26
CA LEU A 55 -13.17 -9.81 7.00
C LEU A 55 -12.84 -10.52 8.32
N SER A 56 -13.20 -11.78 8.45
CA SER A 56 -12.78 -12.60 9.59
C SER A 56 -11.26 -12.64 9.69
N ALA A 57 -10.72 -12.96 10.84
CA ALA A 57 -9.25 -13.08 11.01
C ALA A 57 -8.62 -14.07 10.01
N LYS A 58 -9.34 -15.16 9.69
CA LYS A 58 -8.95 -16.15 8.67
C LYS A 58 -8.89 -15.52 7.29
N HIS A 59 -9.92 -14.80 6.88
CA HIS A 59 -9.97 -14.13 5.57
C HIS A 59 -8.92 -13.02 5.44
N LYS A 60 -8.67 -12.23 6.51
CA LYS A 60 -7.59 -11.23 6.53
C LYS A 60 -6.23 -11.88 6.29
N LYS A 61 -5.94 -12.96 6.99
CA LYS A 61 -4.70 -13.73 6.80
C LYS A 61 -4.57 -14.24 5.37
N LEU A 62 -5.64 -14.81 4.82
CA LEU A 62 -5.66 -15.33 3.47
C LEU A 62 -5.51 -14.21 2.43
N TYR A 63 -6.14 -13.03 2.64
CA TYR A 63 -5.97 -11.85 1.80
C TYR A 63 -4.51 -11.39 1.71
N VAL A 64 -3.81 -11.34 2.85
CA VAL A 64 -2.39 -10.98 2.88
C VAL A 64 -1.56 -12.00 2.11
N ILE A 65 -1.80 -13.30 2.31
CA ILE A 65 -1.09 -14.38 1.61
C ILE A 65 -1.37 -14.31 0.10
N ALA A 66 -2.63 -14.15 -0.29
CA ALA A 66 -3.05 -14.06 -1.68
C ALA A 66 -2.43 -12.82 -2.38
N SER A 67 -2.44 -11.67 -1.72
CA SER A 67 -1.80 -10.45 -2.19
C SER A 67 -0.29 -10.63 -2.35
N HIS A 68 0.37 -11.26 -1.39
CA HIS A 68 1.80 -11.57 -1.46
C HIS A 68 2.16 -12.49 -2.63
N ILE A 69 1.33 -13.51 -2.89
CA ILE A 69 1.51 -14.40 -4.04
C ILE A 69 1.35 -13.60 -5.34
N MET A 70 0.33 -12.75 -5.42
CA MET A 70 0.03 -12.00 -6.63
C MET A 70 1.05 -10.92 -6.96
N TRP A 71 1.40 -10.06 -6.00
CA TRP A 71 2.32 -8.94 -6.24
C TRP A 71 3.79 -9.38 -6.33
N GLY A 72 4.09 -10.61 -5.91
CA GLY A 72 5.40 -11.22 -6.05
C GLY A 72 6.23 -11.23 -4.77
N PRO A 73 7.47 -11.71 -4.89
CA PRO A 73 8.31 -11.91 -3.73
C PRO A 73 8.43 -10.64 -2.88
N ASP A 74 8.23 -10.82 -1.58
CA ASP A 74 8.41 -9.79 -0.55
C ASP A 74 7.49 -8.55 -0.70
N ARG A 75 6.34 -8.69 -1.45
CA ARG A 75 5.33 -7.64 -1.68
C ARG A 75 3.95 -8.11 -1.24
N ASN A 76 3.20 -7.28 -0.54
CA ASN A 76 1.76 -7.45 -0.30
C ASN A 76 0.92 -6.35 -0.97
N PHE A 77 1.60 -5.42 -1.65
CA PHE A 77 1.02 -4.39 -2.52
C PHE A 77 2.05 -4.03 -3.61
N PRO A 78 1.61 -3.41 -4.73
CA PRO A 78 2.52 -3.06 -5.80
C PRO A 78 3.50 -1.96 -5.37
N THR A 79 4.79 -2.29 -5.40
CA THR A 79 5.89 -1.35 -5.13
C THR A 79 7.15 -1.83 -5.87
N SER A 80 8.15 -0.97 -5.99
CA SER A 80 9.42 -1.29 -6.64
C SER A 80 10.61 -0.86 -5.79
N LEU A 81 11.79 -1.39 -6.13
CA LEU A 81 13.05 -1.00 -5.50
C LEU A 81 13.33 0.49 -5.72
N ASP A 82 13.16 0.96 -6.96
CA ASP A 82 13.45 2.34 -7.36
C ASP A 82 12.53 3.33 -6.65
N PHE A 83 11.23 3.00 -6.56
CA PHE A 83 10.27 3.84 -5.85
C PHE A 83 10.59 3.90 -4.34
N THR A 84 10.94 2.77 -3.73
CA THR A 84 11.38 2.74 -2.34
C THR A 84 12.65 3.55 -2.12
N ALA A 85 13.62 3.43 -3.04
CA ALA A 85 14.87 4.19 -2.98
C ALA A 85 14.64 5.71 -3.12
N GLN A 86 13.71 6.12 -3.99
CA GLN A 86 13.31 7.52 -4.12
C GLN A 86 12.82 8.09 -2.80
N LEU A 87 11.90 7.40 -2.12
CA LEU A 87 11.36 7.84 -0.83
C LEU A 87 12.45 7.87 0.27
N ALA A 88 13.33 6.86 0.28
CA ALA A 88 14.45 6.80 1.21
C ALA A 88 15.45 7.95 1.00
N ASN A 89 15.77 8.28 -0.23
CA ASN A 89 16.62 9.44 -0.57
C ASN A 89 15.97 10.77 -0.15
N ALA A 90 14.64 10.90 -0.39
CA ALA A 90 13.91 12.12 -0.05
C ALA A 90 13.93 12.41 1.47
N VAL A 91 13.94 11.39 2.32
CA VAL A 91 14.05 11.54 3.77
C VAL A 91 15.51 11.62 4.26
N GLY A 92 16.46 11.49 3.38
CA GLY A 92 17.89 11.55 3.71
C GLY A 92 18.45 10.26 4.31
N ALA A 93 17.94 9.09 3.90
CA ALA A 93 18.43 7.80 4.38
C ALA A 93 19.93 7.61 4.02
N LYS A 94 20.70 7.23 5.02
CA LYS A 94 22.15 7.03 4.90
C LYS A 94 22.61 5.89 5.81
N LYS A 95 23.82 5.41 5.54
CA LYS A 95 24.42 4.32 6.33
C LYS A 95 24.41 4.63 7.84
N ASP A 96 24.07 3.60 8.61
CA ASP A 96 24.00 3.58 10.07
C ASP A 96 22.93 4.48 10.71
N ALA A 97 22.16 5.26 9.91
CA ALA A 97 21.04 6.03 10.42
C ALA A 97 19.98 5.11 11.06
N THR A 98 19.43 5.52 12.18
CA THR A 98 18.28 4.84 12.79
C THR A 98 16.99 5.26 12.09
N LEU A 99 16.29 4.30 11.46
CA LEU A 99 15.09 4.54 10.68
C LEU A 99 13.90 3.74 11.24
N ALA A 100 12.79 4.42 11.49
CA ALA A 100 11.51 3.79 11.80
C ALA A 100 10.62 3.79 10.56
N CYS A 101 9.99 2.65 10.21
CA CYS A 101 9.09 2.56 9.07
C CYS A 101 7.74 1.99 9.49
N ILE A 102 6.66 2.76 9.34
CA ILE A 102 5.28 2.29 9.51
C ILE A 102 4.72 1.96 8.13
N GLY A 103 4.19 0.75 7.97
CA GLY A 103 3.65 0.28 6.68
C GLY A 103 4.73 -0.23 5.73
N ALA A 104 5.80 -0.82 6.25
CA ALA A 104 6.90 -1.39 5.46
C ALA A 104 6.48 -2.60 4.59
N GLY A 105 5.28 -3.16 4.82
CA GLY A 105 4.77 -4.30 4.07
C GLY A 105 5.54 -5.59 4.29
N SER A 106 5.44 -6.54 3.35
CA SER A 106 5.91 -7.91 3.53
C SER A 106 7.39 -8.14 3.18
N GLY A 107 8.21 -7.06 3.08
CA GLY A 107 9.66 -7.20 3.14
C GLY A 107 10.46 -6.50 2.06
N LEU A 108 9.91 -6.17 0.88
CA LEU A 108 10.67 -5.50 -0.18
C LEU A 108 11.25 -4.16 0.29
N ILE A 109 10.40 -3.33 0.90
CA ILE A 109 10.80 -2.01 1.40
C ILE A 109 11.89 -2.18 2.45
N SER A 110 11.67 -3.06 3.43
CA SER A 110 12.67 -3.33 4.48
C SER A 110 14.01 -3.79 3.91
N ARG A 111 14.00 -4.70 2.93
CA ARG A 111 15.23 -5.17 2.29
C ARG A 111 15.92 -4.06 1.52
N THR A 112 15.19 -3.24 0.77
CA THR A 112 15.76 -2.10 0.05
C THR A 112 16.47 -1.14 1.00
N LEU A 113 15.82 -0.79 2.10
CA LEU A 113 16.40 0.10 3.11
C LEU A 113 17.68 -0.48 3.74
N LEU A 114 17.68 -1.78 4.04
CA LEU A 114 18.82 -2.46 4.63
C LEU A 114 19.97 -2.67 3.64
N GLU A 115 19.68 -3.07 2.40
CA GLU A 115 20.70 -3.48 1.42
C GLU A 115 21.31 -2.30 0.65
N GLN A 116 20.49 -1.29 0.32
CA GLN A 116 20.96 -0.12 -0.44
C GLN A 116 21.43 1.03 0.46
N PHE A 117 20.76 1.25 1.60
CA PHE A 117 21.04 2.38 2.47
C PHE A 117 21.76 1.99 3.75
N SER A 118 21.86 0.69 4.07
CA SER A 118 22.55 0.19 5.26
C SER A 118 22.08 0.82 6.57
N VAL A 119 20.78 1.14 6.69
CA VAL A 119 20.18 1.74 7.88
C VAL A 119 19.99 0.70 9.01
N LYS A 120 19.79 1.18 10.24
CA LYS A 120 19.26 0.39 11.35
C LYS A 120 17.75 0.56 11.38
N LEU A 121 17.01 -0.46 10.92
CA LEU A 121 15.58 -0.39 10.64
C LEU A 121 14.73 -1.00 11.75
N THR A 122 13.79 -0.21 12.28
CA THR A 122 12.63 -0.73 13.03
C THR A 122 11.39 -0.60 12.18
N ALA A 123 10.85 -1.73 11.73
CA ALA A 123 9.61 -1.79 10.94
C ALA A 123 8.41 -2.03 11.86
N TYR A 124 7.41 -1.18 11.74
CA TYR A 124 6.14 -1.25 12.48
C TYR A 124 5.03 -1.71 11.54
N GLU A 125 4.39 -2.83 11.85
CA GLU A 125 3.34 -3.41 11.02
C GLU A 125 2.23 -4.02 11.89
N ALA A 126 0.98 -3.68 11.57
CA ALA A 126 -0.17 -4.11 12.36
C ALA A 126 -0.47 -5.61 12.17
N ASP A 127 -0.42 -6.08 10.93
CA ASP A 127 -0.79 -7.45 10.60
C ASP A 127 0.35 -8.45 10.92
N PRO A 128 0.11 -9.45 11.78
CA PRO A 128 1.13 -10.43 12.15
C PRO A 128 1.59 -11.31 10.99
N THR A 129 0.73 -11.50 9.96
CA THR A 129 1.09 -12.27 8.77
C THR A 129 2.08 -11.48 7.92
N ILE A 130 1.84 -10.17 7.74
CA ILE A 130 2.77 -9.27 7.02
C ILE A 130 4.11 -9.23 7.76
N ARG A 131 4.12 -9.09 9.09
CA ARG A 131 5.37 -9.12 9.89
C ARG A 131 6.15 -10.41 9.68
N THR A 132 5.48 -11.56 9.75
CA THR A 132 6.11 -12.87 9.53
C THR A 132 6.72 -12.99 8.13
N LEU A 133 6.03 -12.49 7.11
CA LEU A 133 6.54 -12.46 5.73
C LEU A 133 7.75 -11.54 5.60
N ALA A 134 7.70 -10.35 6.19
CA ALA A 134 8.80 -9.39 6.20
C ALA A 134 10.05 -9.96 6.89
N GLU A 135 9.90 -10.60 8.05
CA GLU A 135 11.01 -11.28 8.75
C GLU A 135 11.63 -12.39 7.91
N LYS A 136 10.81 -13.20 7.22
CA LYS A 136 11.30 -14.23 6.30
C LYS A 136 12.07 -13.63 5.12
N ALA A 137 11.59 -12.53 4.57
CA ALA A 137 12.26 -11.83 3.48
C ALA A 137 13.62 -11.28 3.92
N VAL A 138 13.66 -10.62 5.08
CA VAL A 138 14.88 -9.99 5.62
C VAL A 138 15.90 -11.03 6.09
N LYS A 139 15.48 -12.23 6.53
CA LYS A 139 16.44 -13.32 6.89
C LYS A 139 17.42 -13.66 5.77
N LYS A 140 17.07 -13.40 4.51
CA LYS A 140 17.93 -13.61 3.34
C LYS A 140 18.96 -12.48 3.14
N SER A 141 18.78 -11.34 3.80
CA SER A 141 19.68 -10.19 3.71
C SER A 141 20.91 -10.37 4.61
N LYS A 142 22.08 -9.94 4.10
CA LYS A 142 23.32 -9.85 4.90
C LYS A 142 23.19 -8.83 6.04
N ALA A 143 22.32 -7.83 5.89
CA ALA A 143 22.08 -6.76 6.86
C ALA A 143 20.99 -7.11 7.90
N ARG A 144 20.53 -8.38 7.99
CA ARG A 144 19.46 -8.83 8.88
C ARG A 144 19.64 -8.44 10.37
N LYS A 145 20.87 -8.29 10.83
CA LYS A 145 21.17 -7.87 12.21
C LYS A 145 20.72 -6.44 12.53
N ASN A 146 20.52 -5.63 11.51
CA ASN A 146 20.08 -4.24 11.63
C ASN A 146 18.55 -4.10 11.49
N TYR A 147 17.79 -5.19 11.53
CA TYR A 147 16.35 -5.22 11.37
C TYR A 147 15.63 -5.64 12.64
N THR A 148 14.61 -4.91 13.01
CA THR A 148 13.66 -5.26 14.07
C THR A 148 12.24 -5.04 13.55
N ALA A 149 11.36 -6.06 13.69
CA ALA A 149 9.94 -5.93 13.42
C ALA A 149 9.18 -5.76 14.74
N LYS A 150 8.27 -4.79 14.80
CA LYS A 150 7.42 -4.52 15.95
C LYS A 150 5.94 -4.49 15.56
N PRO A 151 5.01 -4.95 16.41
CA PRO A 151 3.60 -4.77 16.21
C PRO A 151 3.24 -3.28 16.32
N TYR A 152 2.26 -2.84 15.50
CA TYR A 152 1.70 -1.50 15.59
C TYR A 152 0.20 -1.56 15.38
N ASN A 153 -0.56 -1.19 16.39
CA ASN A 153 -2.03 -1.24 16.40
C ASN A 153 -2.70 0.12 16.14
N GLY A 154 -1.94 1.10 15.67
CA GLY A 154 -2.42 2.47 15.47
C GLY A 154 -2.38 3.34 16.74
N GLN A 155 -1.95 2.78 17.88
CA GLN A 155 -1.81 3.54 19.13
C GLN A 155 -0.40 4.05 19.30
N LEU A 156 -0.26 5.31 19.74
CA LEU A 156 1.04 5.95 19.95
C LEU A 156 1.90 5.21 20.98
N SER A 157 1.28 4.62 22.01
CA SER A 157 1.98 3.85 23.05
C SER A 157 2.73 2.63 22.52
N GLY A 158 2.36 2.12 21.34
CA GLY A 158 3.07 1.03 20.67
C GLY A 158 4.34 1.45 19.92
N LEU A 159 4.60 2.76 19.82
CA LEU A 159 5.77 3.30 19.14
C LEU A 159 6.88 3.61 20.16
N ALA A 160 8.12 3.33 19.76
CA ALA A 160 9.29 3.75 20.53
C ALA A 160 9.41 5.28 20.52
N GLU A 161 9.71 5.86 21.66
CA GLU A 161 9.79 7.31 21.79
C GLU A 161 11.21 7.82 21.47
N ARG A 162 11.29 8.79 20.55
CA ARG A 162 12.52 9.53 20.20
C ARG A 162 13.73 8.64 19.91
N GLN A 163 13.53 7.52 19.20
CA GLN A 163 14.60 6.58 18.90
C GLN A 163 15.11 6.66 17.46
N ALA A 164 14.36 7.28 16.55
CA ALA A 164 14.68 7.33 15.15
C ALA A 164 15.21 8.70 14.72
N GLU A 165 16.29 8.71 13.95
CA GLU A 165 16.76 9.91 13.23
C GLU A 165 15.88 10.19 12.02
N LEU A 166 15.34 9.11 11.43
CA LEU A 166 14.50 9.15 10.25
C LEU A 166 13.25 8.31 10.48
N ALA A 167 12.11 8.75 9.91
CA ALA A 167 10.88 7.95 9.89
C ALA A 167 10.26 7.93 8.49
N MET A 168 9.62 6.81 8.14
CA MET A 168 8.82 6.67 6.93
C MET A 168 7.43 6.18 7.30
N LEU A 169 6.40 6.89 6.86
CA LEU A 169 5.01 6.47 6.95
C LEU A 169 4.49 6.23 5.54
N LEU A 170 4.09 4.98 5.26
CA LEU A 170 3.73 4.54 3.91
C LEU A 170 2.30 4.01 3.90
N PHE A 171 1.43 4.61 3.07
CA PHE A 171 0.05 4.19 2.88
C PHE A 171 -0.78 4.11 4.18
N GLN A 172 -0.54 5.04 5.10
CA GLN A 172 -1.26 5.12 6.38
C GLN A 172 -2.47 6.04 6.34
N GLY A 173 -2.60 6.84 5.29
CA GLY A 173 -3.62 7.85 5.12
C GLY A 173 -5.02 7.31 4.82
N GLY A 174 -5.94 8.20 4.69
CA GLY A 174 -7.33 7.97 4.35
C GLY A 174 -8.23 8.99 5.00
N ALA A 175 -8.56 8.88 6.26
CA ALA A 175 -9.45 9.82 6.95
C ALA A 175 -8.68 10.93 7.70
N ALA A 176 -9.33 12.05 7.99
CA ALA A 176 -8.73 13.18 8.69
C ALA A 176 -8.11 12.79 10.05
N ASP A 177 -8.76 11.90 10.81
CA ASP A 177 -8.25 11.36 12.07
C ASP A 177 -6.92 10.64 11.92
N ARG A 178 -6.62 10.13 10.73
CA ARG A 178 -5.35 9.47 10.42
C ARG A 178 -4.23 10.46 10.12
N ALA A 179 -4.55 11.63 9.55
CA ALA A 179 -3.59 12.70 9.36
C ALA A 179 -3.01 13.15 10.70
N GLU A 180 -3.88 13.44 11.66
CA GLU A 180 -3.49 13.84 13.00
C GLU A 180 -2.69 12.74 13.73
N ARG A 181 -3.20 11.50 13.70
CA ARG A 181 -2.51 10.35 14.29
C ARG A 181 -1.15 10.10 13.65
N GLY A 182 -1.03 10.27 12.35
CA GLY A 182 0.23 10.16 11.62
C GLY A 182 1.24 11.20 12.05
N ALA A 183 0.83 12.47 12.18
CA ALA A 183 1.68 13.56 12.66
C ALA A 183 2.21 13.28 14.06
N PHE A 184 1.35 12.88 14.99
CA PHE A 184 1.77 12.49 16.35
C PHE A 184 2.65 11.23 16.38
N SER A 185 2.41 10.26 15.47
CA SER A 185 3.27 9.09 15.34
C SER A 185 4.69 9.47 14.90
N ILE A 186 4.80 10.40 13.95
CA ILE A 186 6.07 10.95 13.49
C ILE A 186 6.79 11.65 14.67
N LEU A 187 6.11 12.58 15.32
CA LEU A 187 6.69 13.33 16.43
C LEU A 187 7.20 12.42 17.56
N ARG A 188 6.43 11.36 17.86
CA ARG A 188 6.83 10.40 18.91
C ARG A 188 8.06 9.59 18.51
N LEU A 189 8.18 9.19 17.25
CA LEU A 189 9.29 8.35 16.77
C LEU A 189 10.60 9.11 16.65
N LEU A 190 10.54 10.39 16.25
CA LEU A 190 11.72 11.15 15.88
C LEU A 190 12.50 11.65 17.11
N LYS A 191 13.82 11.57 16.99
CA LYS A 191 14.73 12.36 17.82
C LYS A 191 14.54 13.84 17.52
N PRO A 192 14.93 14.76 18.45
CA PRO A 192 15.01 16.18 18.12
C PRO A 192 15.80 16.42 16.83
N GLY A 193 15.29 17.28 15.94
CA GLY A 193 15.89 17.55 14.63
C GLY A 193 15.82 16.41 13.61
N GLY A 194 15.17 15.29 13.94
CA GLY A 194 14.98 14.17 13.02
C GLY A 194 14.00 14.50 11.89
N HIS A 195 14.04 13.73 10.82
CA HIS A 195 13.20 13.93 9.63
C HIS A 195 12.27 12.74 9.38
N ALA A 196 11.08 13.02 8.88
CA ALA A 196 10.17 11.98 8.43
C ALA A 196 9.62 12.26 7.04
N ILE A 197 9.31 11.20 6.30
CA ILE A 197 8.54 11.24 5.07
C ILE A 197 7.21 10.54 5.28
N TRP A 198 6.14 11.19 4.90
CA TRP A 198 4.83 10.58 4.73
C TRP A 198 4.53 10.49 3.25
N PHE A 199 4.34 9.27 2.77
CA PHE A 199 3.89 8.99 1.42
C PHE A 199 2.50 8.36 1.45
N ASP A 200 1.58 8.92 0.66
CA ASP A 200 0.23 8.36 0.45
C ASP A 200 -0.38 8.81 -0.88
N LEU A 201 -1.61 8.35 -1.12
CA LEU A 201 -2.50 8.88 -2.14
C LEU A 201 -3.39 9.94 -1.49
N PHE A 202 -3.37 11.12 -2.02
CA PHE A 202 -4.17 12.26 -1.56
C PHE A 202 -5.23 12.60 -2.60
N SER A 203 -6.40 13.06 -2.15
CA SER A 203 -7.39 13.63 -3.05
C SER A 203 -6.91 14.98 -3.60
N THR A 204 -7.26 15.27 -4.83
CA THR A 204 -6.91 16.55 -5.47
C THR A 204 -7.95 17.63 -5.17
N GLU A 205 -9.19 17.23 -4.90
CA GLU A 205 -10.31 18.12 -4.59
C GLU A 205 -11.14 17.52 -3.46
N GLY A 206 -11.19 18.19 -2.31
CA GLY A 206 -12.00 17.76 -1.17
C GLY A 206 -11.73 16.34 -0.70
N GLU A 207 -12.70 15.73 -0.02
CA GLU A 207 -12.62 14.32 0.37
C GLU A 207 -13.08 13.43 -0.80
N ALA A 208 -12.23 12.52 -1.24
CA ALA A 208 -12.55 11.54 -2.27
C ALA A 208 -12.73 10.16 -1.67
N SER A 209 -13.83 9.48 -1.96
CA SER A 209 -14.00 8.06 -1.70
C SER A 209 -13.90 7.28 -3.00
N LEU A 210 -12.99 6.33 -3.07
CA LEU A 210 -13.02 5.33 -4.11
C LEU A 210 -13.86 4.16 -3.58
N ASP A 211 -15.02 3.96 -4.18
CA ASP A 211 -15.91 2.81 -3.91
C ASP A 211 -15.27 1.55 -4.51
N LEU A 212 -14.18 1.11 -3.87
CA LEU A 212 -13.33 0.02 -4.31
C LEU A 212 -13.80 -1.28 -3.68
N ALA A 213 -14.74 -1.95 -4.31
CA ALA A 213 -15.28 -3.22 -3.83
C ALA A 213 -15.83 -3.12 -2.39
N LYS A 214 -17.13 -2.91 -2.28
CA LYS A 214 -17.86 -2.98 -1.01
C LYS A 214 -17.35 -4.15 -0.17
N GLY A 215 -16.74 -3.86 0.97
CA GLY A 215 -16.38 -4.84 1.99
C GLY A 215 -14.91 -5.04 2.31
N ILE A 216 -13.95 -4.68 1.45
CA ILE A 216 -12.52 -4.92 1.73
C ILE A 216 -11.76 -3.65 2.10
N GLU A 217 -12.01 -2.55 1.43
CA GLU A 217 -11.41 -1.25 1.76
C GLU A 217 -12.36 -0.10 1.37
N ASN A 218 -13.11 0.43 2.32
CA ASN A 218 -13.62 1.79 2.23
C ASN A 218 -12.50 2.72 2.67
N ARG A 219 -11.72 3.24 1.74
CA ARG A 219 -10.77 4.32 2.03
C ARG A 219 -11.31 5.61 1.47
N SER A 220 -11.57 6.55 2.33
CA SER A 220 -11.59 7.96 1.96
C SER A 220 -10.15 8.45 1.80
N PHE A 221 -9.95 9.33 0.86
CA PHE A 221 -8.69 10.02 0.61
C PHE A 221 -8.90 11.49 0.91
N THR A 222 -8.04 12.06 1.71
CA THR A 222 -8.10 13.47 2.11
C THR A 222 -7.07 14.29 1.35
N PRO A 223 -7.28 15.61 1.21
CA PRO A 223 -6.25 16.50 0.70
C PRO A 223 -4.98 16.46 1.54
N MET A 224 -3.84 16.67 0.91
CA MET A 224 -2.55 16.67 1.61
C MET A 224 -2.45 17.83 2.62
N GLU A 225 -3.18 18.90 2.38
CA GLU A 225 -3.27 20.08 3.25
C GLU A 225 -3.67 19.71 4.67
N LEU A 226 -4.65 18.80 4.85
CA LEU A 226 -5.05 18.31 6.17
C LEU A 226 -3.90 17.64 6.93
N PHE A 227 -3.04 16.92 6.22
CA PHE A 227 -1.85 16.37 6.85
C PHE A 227 -0.84 17.46 7.23
N LYS A 228 -0.62 18.46 6.37
CA LYS A 228 0.30 19.57 6.67
C LYS A 228 -0.19 20.39 7.87
N GLU A 229 -1.48 20.66 7.95
CA GLU A 229 -2.11 21.32 9.10
C GLU A 229 -1.93 20.49 10.38
N ALA A 230 -2.20 19.20 10.34
CA ALA A 230 -2.00 18.28 11.46
C ALA A 230 -0.53 18.20 11.88
N ALA A 231 0.41 18.18 10.93
CA ALA A 231 1.84 18.19 11.19
C ALA A 231 2.26 19.48 11.90
N GLN A 232 1.80 20.64 11.44
CA GLN A 232 2.08 21.93 12.06
C GLN A 232 1.47 22.02 13.47
N ALA A 233 0.22 21.56 13.65
CA ALA A 233 -0.43 21.50 14.96
C ALA A 233 0.31 20.60 15.96
N ALA A 234 0.95 19.53 15.47
CA ALA A 234 1.81 18.65 16.26
C ALA A 234 3.20 19.24 16.54
N GLY A 235 3.55 20.42 16.00
CA GLY A 235 4.85 21.06 16.15
C GLY A 235 5.92 20.57 15.16
N LEU A 236 5.52 19.85 14.10
CA LEU A 236 6.42 19.47 13.01
C LEU A 236 6.54 20.61 11.98
N THR A 237 7.70 20.74 11.37
CA THR A 237 7.94 21.71 10.29
C THR A 237 7.95 20.99 8.94
N VAL A 238 7.14 21.45 7.97
CA VAL A 238 7.19 20.96 6.59
C VAL A 238 8.48 21.44 5.95
N VAL A 239 9.31 20.51 5.49
CA VAL A 239 10.60 20.77 4.84
C VAL A 239 10.49 20.77 3.33
N SER A 240 9.80 19.79 2.77
CA SER A 240 9.58 19.67 1.33
C SER A 240 8.38 18.78 1.01
N GLU A 241 7.87 18.90 -0.18
CA GLU A 241 6.85 18.02 -0.74
C GLU A 241 7.11 17.76 -2.22
N ALA A 242 6.63 16.63 -2.72
CA ALA A 242 6.68 16.35 -4.15
C ALA A 242 5.58 15.40 -4.59
N GLU A 243 5.12 15.61 -5.81
CA GLU A 243 4.30 14.66 -6.54
C GLU A 243 5.19 13.57 -7.15
N CYS A 244 4.73 12.32 -7.07
CA CYS A 244 5.44 11.17 -7.62
C CYS A 244 4.50 10.21 -8.39
N ASN A 245 3.47 10.76 -9.03
CA ASN A 245 2.49 10.01 -9.82
C ASN A 245 3.13 9.06 -10.83
N LEU A 246 4.13 9.54 -11.59
CA LEU A 246 4.80 8.73 -12.61
C LEU A 246 5.54 7.55 -11.99
N ASN A 247 6.27 7.77 -10.89
CA ASN A 247 7.03 6.72 -10.20
C ASN A 247 6.09 5.69 -9.55
N PHE A 248 5.01 6.15 -8.95
CA PHE A 248 3.96 5.29 -8.40
C PHE A 248 3.30 4.42 -9.48
N LEU A 249 2.89 5.02 -10.60
CA LEU A 249 2.29 4.30 -11.72
C LEU A 249 3.28 3.33 -12.37
N ALA A 250 4.56 3.69 -12.48
CA ALA A 250 5.61 2.81 -12.97
C ALA A 250 5.82 1.60 -12.05
N ALA A 251 5.81 1.80 -10.72
CA ALA A 251 5.89 0.71 -9.74
C ALA A 251 4.73 -0.29 -9.90
N ILE A 252 3.51 0.21 -10.06
CA ILE A 252 2.32 -0.63 -10.33
C ILE A 252 2.48 -1.38 -11.66
N SER A 253 2.87 -0.68 -12.73
CA SER A 253 3.04 -1.27 -14.06
C SER A 253 4.10 -2.38 -14.07
N SER A 254 5.21 -2.19 -13.36
CA SER A 254 6.26 -3.21 -13.24
C SER A 254 5.74 -4.48 -12.55
N CYS A 255 4.90 -4.33 -11.51
CA CYS A 255 4.27 -5.47 -10.85
C CYS A 255 3.28 -6.19 -11.77
N TRP A 256 2.51 -5.48 -12.59
CA TRP A 256 1.64 -6.08 -13.60
C TRP A 256 2.41 -6.95 -14.60
N SER A 257 3.55 -6.45 -15.07
CA SER A 257 4.42 -7.20 -15.99
C SER A 257 4.93 -8.50 -15.35
N LEU A 258 5.26 -8.46 -14.05
CA LEU A 258 5.66 -9.66 -13.30
C LEU A 258 4.51 -10.66 -13.14
N ILE A 259 3.28 -10.18 -12.89
CA ILE A 259 2.10 -11.04 -12.81
C ILE A 259 1.92 -11.78 -14.16
N GLY A 260 1.96 -11.05 -15.28
CA GLY A 260 1.80 -11.65 -16.60
C GLY A 260 2.83 -12.72 -16.92
N LYS A 261 4.11 -12.48 -16.58
CA LYS A 261 5.19 -13.45 -16.83
C LYS A 261 5.04 -14.76 -16.05
N ASP A 262 4.60 -14.68 -14.80
CA ASP A 262 4.57 -15.81 -13.86
C ASP A 262 3.14 -16.30 -13.56
N PHE A 263 2.16 -15.94 -14.38
CA PHE A 263 0.74 -16.13 -14.07
C PHE A 263 0.39 -17.54 -13.63
N LYS A 264 0.74 -18.57 -14.43
CA LYS A 264 0.45 -19.98 -14.12
C LYS A 264 1.05 -20.43 -12.78
N LYS A 265 2.27 -19.97 -12.47
CA LYS A 265 2.94 -20.27 -11.21
C LYS A 265 2.20 -19.64 -10.02
N ARG A 266 1.75 -18.39 -10.17
CA ARG A 266 0.97 -17.68 -9.14
C ARG A 266 -0.38 -18.32 -8.91
N GLN A 267 -1.06 -18.70 -10.01
CA GLN A 267 -2.31 -19.45 -9.97
C GLN A 267 -2.17 -20.74 -9.16
N ALA A 268 -1.18 -21.57 -9.48
CA ALA A 268 -0.94 -22.81 -8.74
C ALA A 268 -0.66 -22.54 -7.24
N ALA A 269 0.07 -21.46 -6.93
CA ALA A 269 0.35 -21.08 -5.55
C ALA A 269 -0.91 -20.62 -4.81
N LEU A 270 -1.83 -19.87 -5.45
CA LEU A 270 -3.11 -19.47 -4.88
C LEU A 270 -4.03 -20.66 -4.62
N ILE A 271 -4.12 -21.60 -5.58
CA ILE A 271 -4.89 -22.84 -5.42
C ILE A 271 -4.40 -23.60 -4.18
N LYS A 272 -3.09 -23.73 -4.02
CA LYS A 272 -2.47 -24.38 -2.86
C LYS A 272 -2.71 -23.62 -1.55
N ALA A 273 -2.77 -22.29 -1.57
CA ALA A 273 -2.94 -21.45 -0.38
C ALA A 273 -4.36 -21.45 0.17
N GLY A 274 -5.39 -21.56 -0.69
CA GLY A 274 -6.79 -21.48 -0.26
C GLY A 274 -7.79 -21.62 -1.41
N GLY A 275 -7.39 -22.21 -2.55
CA GLY A 275 -8.27 -22.48 -3.67
C GLY A 275 -8.94 -21.22 -4.21
N GLN A 276 -10.22 -21.34 -4.50
CA GLN A 276 -11.07 -20.29 -5.06
C GLN A 276 -11.11 -19.04 -4.17
N GLU A 277 -11.16 -19.23 -2.84
CA GLU A 277 -11.19 -18.12 -1.90
C GLU A 277 -9.91 -17.26 -1.99
N ALA A 278 -8.74 -17.88 -2.07
CA ALA A 278 -7.47 -17.17 -2.24
C ALA A 278 -7.41 -16.43 -3.59
N ALA A 279 -7.91 -17.04 -4.67
CA ALA A 279 -7.99 -16.43 -5.99
C ALA A 279 -8.91 -15.19 -5.97
N THR A 280 -10.07 -15.29 -5.35
CA THR A 280 -11.00 -14.16 -5.17
C THR A 280 -10.36 -13.02 -4.40
N LEU A 281 -9.69 -13.30 -3.28
CA LEU A 281 -9.02 -12.28 -2.48
C LEU A 281 -7.83 -11.65 -3.21
N ALA A 282 -7.07 -12.41 -4.00
CA ALA A 282 -6.02 -11.89 -4.87
C ALA A 282 -6.61 -10.92 -5.92
N LEU A 283 -7.73 -11.30 -6.52
CA LEU A 283 -8.43 -10.45 -7.49
C LEU A 283 -8.92 -9.14 -6.87
N HIS A 284 -9.44 -9.17 -5.64
CA HIS A 284 -9.80 -7.95 -4.93
C HIS A 284 -8.59 -7.01 -4.75
N SER A 285 -7.44 -7.55 -4.36
CA SER A 285 -6.21 -6.75 -4.28
C SER A 285 -5.84 -6.11 -5.62
N ILE A 286 -5.95 -6.88 -6.71
CA ILE A 286 -5.69 -6.42 -8.07
C ILE A 286 -6.64 -5.27 -8.46
N ILE A 287 -7.94 -5.44 -8.27
CA ILE A 287 -8.97 -4.44 -8.62
C ILE A 287 -8.75 -3.17 -7.83
N THR A 288 -8.49 -3.26 -6.54
CA THR A 288 -8.18 -2.13 -5.67
C THR A 288 -7.03 -1.28 -6.22
N TRP A 289 -5.91 -1.90 -6.55
CA TRP A 289 -4.75 -1.17 -7.05
C TRP A 289 -4.91 -0.66 -8.48
N LYS A 290 -5.68 -1.37 -9.30
CA LYS A 290 -6.06 -0.89 -10.64
C LYS A 290 -6.91 0.38 -10.54
N ALA A 291 -7.89 0.41 -9.64
CA ALA A 291 -8.74 1.58 -9.45
C ALA A 291 -7.95 2.78 -8.88
N ARG A 292 -7.05 2.58 -7.92
CA ARG A 292 -6.14 3.62 -7.44
C ARG A 292 -5.28 4.19 -8.56
N ALA A 293 -4.68 3.32 -9.38
CA ALA A 293 -3.91 3.76 -10.53
C ALA A 293 -4.75 4.52 -11.56
N ALA A 294 -6.01 4.12 -11.78
CA ALA A 294 -6.93 4.82 -12.65
C ALA A 294 -7.29 6.21 -12.11
N ALA A 295 -7.58 6.32 -10.81
CA ALA A 295 -7.89 7.59 -10.15
C ALA A 295 -6.70 8.57 -10.20
N VAL A 296 -5.46 8.06 -10.05
CA VAL A 296 -4.25 8.89 -10.22
C VAL A 296 -4.10 9.35 -11.67
N ARG A 297 -4.34 8.48 -12.67
CA ARG A 297 -4.31 8.90 -14.10
C ARG A 297 -5.39 9.91 -14.45
N ALA A 298 -6.56 9.80 -13.81
CA ALA A 298 -7.68 10.73 -14.01
C ALA A 298 -7.52 12.05 -13.23
N GLY A 299 -6.47 12.20 -12.43
CA GLY A 299 -6.26 13.40 -11.61
C GLY A 299 -7.19 13.52 -10.40
N GLN A 300 -7.93 12.47 -10.05
CA GLN A 300 -8.78 12.42 -8.84
C GLN A 300 -7.95 12.21 -7.56
N LEU A 301 -6.88 11.45 -7.69
CA LEU A 301 -5.89 11.24 -6.65
C LEU A 301 -4.51 11.66 -7.15
N SER A 302 -3.64 12.05 -6.22
CA SER A 302 -2.24 12.30 -6.46
C SER A 302 -1.39 11.47 -5.49
N ALA A 303 -0.42 10.74 -6.03
CA ALA A 303 0.61 10.09 -5.25
C ALA A 303 1.64 11.13 -4.85
N ARG A 304 1.73 11.47 -3.57
CA ARG A 304 2.59 12.55 -3.08
C ARG A 304 3.29 12.13 -1.80
N TYR A 305 4.40 12.78 -1.55
CA TYR A 305 5.01 12.72 -0.23
C TYR A 305 5.26 14.13 0.32
N VAL A 306 5.29 14.20 1.62
CA VAL A 306 5.74 15.36 2.36
C VAL A 306 6.86 14.95 3.30
N VAL A 307 7.92 15.75 3.37
CA VAL A 307 9.00 15.60 4.35
C VAL A 307 8.80 16.63 5.44
N VAL A 308 8.85 16.18 6.68
CA VAL A 308 8.73 17.03 7.87
C VAL A 308 9.94 16.82 8.79
N SER A 309 10.24 17.83 9.62
CA SER A 309 11.25 17.73 10.67
C SER A 309 10.63 17.91 12.05
N ALA A 310 11.15 17.18 13.04
CA ALA A 310 10.85 17.43 14.44
C ALA A 310 11.59 18.67 14.93
N PRO A 311 11.07 19.38 15.93
CA PRO A 311 11.80 20.47 16.58
C PRO A 311 13.14 19.97 17.16
N ALA A 312 14.13 20.89 17.22
CA ALA A 312 15.47 20.63 17.74
C ALA A 312 15.50 20.35 19.25
#